data_aa753f7f3ad6999197ca170631d01ae1
#
_entry.id   aa753f7f3ad6999197ca170631d01ae1
#
_cell.length_a   1.000
_cell.length_b   1.000
_cell.length_c   1.000
_cell.angle_alpha   90.00
_cell.angle_beta   90.00
_cell.angle_gamma   90.00
#
_symmetry.space_group_name_H-M   'P 1'
#
loop_
_entity.id
_entity.type
_entity.pdbx_description
1 polymer ?
#
loop_
_entity_poly.entity_id
_entity_poly.type
_entity_poly.pdbx_seq_one_letter_code
_entity_poly.pdbx_strand_id
1 'polypeptide(L)'
;GADGYTISEIEKENAGTEITLYIKEDTENEDYSKYLEQYTINELVKKYSDYIRYPIVMEMSHQVPNPDKEGEYTTEVSEETLNSMVPLWRKNKSEIKPEEYNEFYKQKFMDYSDPLHVIHTKTEGQATFDALLYIPENPPYDFYSKEYEKGLQLYSNGVLIMDKCADLLPDYFSFVKGLVDSADLSLNISREMLQH
;
A
#
# COMPACT_ATOMS: atom_id res chain seq x y z
N GLY A 1 -22.55 -12.46 -7.70
CA GLY A 1 -23.52 -11.56 -8.27
C GLY A 1 -24.94 -11.85 -7.77
N ALA A 2 -25.89 -11.03 -8.12
CA ALA A 2 -27.30 -11.20 -7.72
C ALA A 2 -27.91 -12.52 -8.24
N ASP A 3 -27.31 -13.12 -9.24
CA ASP A 3 -27.78 -14.34 -9.92
C ASP A 3 -27.27 -15.64 -9.31
N GLY A 4 -26.58 -15.56 -8.15
CA GLY A 4 -26.06 -16.72 -7.46
C GLY A 4 -24.70 -17.19 -7.96
N TYR A 5 -24.33 -18.42 -7.61
CA TYR A 5 -23.06 -19.06 -7.96
C TYR A 5 -23.25 -20.57 -8.15
N THR A 6 -22.32 -21.18 -8.90
CA THR A 6 -22.30 -22.62 -9.10
C THR A 6 -21.07 -23.20 -8.43
N ILE A 7 -21.19 -24.33 -7.76
CA ILE A 7 -20.09 -25.10 -7.19
C ILE A 7 -19.94 -26.40 -7.99
N SER A 8 -18.71 -26.67 -8.39
CA SER A 8 -18.35 -27.95 -9.04
C SER A 8 -17.02 -28.45 -8.48
N GLU A 9 -16.86 -29.76 -8.40
CA GLU A 9 -15.60 -30.40 -8.05
C GLU A 9 -14.65 -30.34 -9.24
N ILE A 10 -13.37 -29.99 -8.98
CA ILE A 10 -12.32 -29.96 -9.99
C ILE A 10 -11.08 -30.70 -9.46
N GLU A 11 -10.32 -31.31 -10.37
CA GLU A 11 -9.01 -31.85 -10.04
C GLU A 11 -7.97 -30.70 -10.11
N LYS A 12 -7.09 -30.63 -9.10
CA LYS A 12 -6.00 -29.66 -9.03
C LYS A 12 -4.73 -30.36 -8.54
N GLU A 13 -3.65 -30.25 -9.31
CA GLU A 13 -2.38 -30.91 -9.00
C GLU A 13 -1.74 -30.40 -7.70
N ASN A 14 -1.83 -29.11 -7.45
CA ASN A 14 -1.21 -28.45 -6.30
C ASN A 14 -2.27 -27.79 -5.42
N ALA A 15 -2.03 -27.79 -4.09
CA ALA A 15 -2.85 -27.05 -3.16
C ALA A 15 -2.73 -25.53 -3.43
N GLY A 16 -3.85 -24.82 -3.33
CA GLY A 16 -3.90 -23.37 -3.53
C GLY A 16 -5.22 -22.91 -4.10
N THR A 17 -5.35 -21.60 -4.33
CA THR A 17 -6.53 -20.98 -4.90
C THR A 17 -6.15 -20.29 -6.21
N GLU A 18 -6.99 -20.44 -7.22
CA GLU A 18 -6.88 -19.72 -8.48
C GLU A 18 -8.12 -18.86 -8.63
N ILE A 19 -7.90 -17.58 -8.97
CA ILE A 19 -8.96 -16.60 -9.14
C ILE A 19 -8.80 -15.96 -10.51
N THR A 20 -9.78 -16.13 -11.38
CA THR A 20 -9.82 -15.52 -12.71
C THR A 20 -10.84 -14.38 -12.71
N LEU A 21 -10.40 -13.17 -13.02
CA LEU A 21 -11.25 -11.99 -13.15
C LEU A 21 -11.34 -11.57 -14.62
N TYR A 22 -12.57 -11.44 -15.12
CA TYR A 22 -12.81 -10.89 -16.45
C TYR A 22 -13.00 -9.38 -16.31
N ILE A 23 -12.09 -8.62 -16.89
CA ILE A 23 -12.12 -7.15 -16.88
C ILE A 23 -13.23 -6.69 -17.85
N LYS A 24 -13.95 -5.64 -17.47
CA LYS A 24 -14.94 -5.00 -18.34
C LYS A 24 -14.26 -4.35 -19.54
N GLU A 25 -15.03 -4.17 -20.62
CA GLU A 25 -14.60 -3.37 -21.75
C GLU A 25 -14.49 -1.89 -21.36
N ASP A 26 -13.56 -1.19 -21.98
CA ASP A 26 -13.36 0.24 -21.80
C ASP A 26 -14.60 1.01 -22.25
N THR A 27 -14.88 2.13 -21.59
CA THR A 27 -15.95 3.05 -21.92
C THR A 27 -15.38 4.43 -22.26
N GLU A 28 -16.20 5.36 -22.72
CA GLU A 28 -15.76 6.74 -22.98
C GLU A 28 -15.21 7.46 -21.72
N ASN A 29 -15.63 7.03 -20.52
CA ASN A 29 -15.29 7.66 -19.26
C ASN A 29 -14.40 6.81 -18.35
N GLU A 30 -14.24 5.52 -18.63
CA GLU A 30 -13.53 4.57 -17.77
C GLU A 30 -12.65 3.64 -18.60
N ASP A 31 -11.37 3.65 -18.28
CA ASP A 31 -10.35 2.77 -18.84
C ASP A 31 -10.12 1.60 -17.87
N TYR A 32 -10.69 0.44 -18.21
CA TYR A 32 -10.52 -0.78 -17.42
C TYR A 32 -9.32 -1.61 -17.89
N SER A 33 -8.91 -1.47 -19.16
CA SER A 33 -7.80 -2.24 -19.75
C SER A 33 -6.46 -1.94 -19.06
N LYS A 34 -6.30 -0.77 -18.44
CA LYS A 34 -5.14 -0.41 -17.63
C LYS A 34 -4.82 -1.42 -16.50
N TYR A 35 -5.83 -2.13 -15.99
CA TYR A 35 -5.62 -3.15 -14.96
C TYR A 35 -5.01 -4.45 -15.50
N LEU A 36 -4.77 -4.55 -16.80
CA LEU A 36 -3.98 -5.60 -17.44
C LEU A 36 -2.52 -5.21 -17.64
N GLU A 37 -2.17 -3.95 -17.37
CA GLU A 37 -0.81 -3.43 -17.52
C GLU A 37 0.04 -3.72 -16.29
N GLN A 38 1.24 -4.25 -16.52
CA GLN A 38 2.17 -4.63 -15.47
C GLN A 38 2.52 -3.48 -14.49
N TYR A 39 2.69 -2.27 -15.01
CA TYR A 39 3.01 -1.10 -14.17
C TYR A 39 1.85 -0.70 -13.28
N THR A 40 0.63 -0.72 -13.81
CA THR A 40 -0.58 -0.44 -13.01
C THR A 40 -0.76 -1.45 -11.89
N ILE A 41 -0.53 -2.74 -12.16
CA ILE A 41 -0.59 -3.78 -11.13
C ILE A 41 0.50 -3.57 -10.08
N ASN A 42 1.73 -3.26 -10.49
CA ASN A 42 2.82 -2.97 -9.57
C ASN A 42 2.50 -1.77 -8.65
N GLU A 43 1.98 -0.68 -9.20
CA GLU A 43 1.54 0.48 -8.41
C GLU A 43 0.44 0.13 -7.40
N LEU A 44 -0.54 -0.67 -7.82
CA LEU A 44 -1.60 -1.14 -6.92
C LEU A 44 -1.04 -2.01 -5.78
N VAL A 45 -0.12 -2.91 -6.09
CA VAL A 45 0.56 -3.74 -5.07
C VAL A 45 1.34 -2.85 -4.11
N LYS A 46 2.14 -1.91 -4.62
CA LYS A 46 2.90 -0.96 -3.81
C LYS A 46 2.00 -0.10 -2.92
N LYS A 47 0.88 0.34 -3.43
CA LYS A 47 -0.05 1.20 -2.68
C LYS A 47 -0.78 0.45 -1.58
N TYR A 48 -1.35 -0.71 -1.89
CA TYR A 48 -2.31 -1.37 -1.00
C TYR A 48 -1.74 -2.59 -0.25
N SER A 49 -0.75 -3.26 -0.81
CA SER A 49 -0.31 -4.59 -0.39
C SER A 49 1.20 -4.71 -0.18
N ASP A 50 1.93 -3.58 -0.18
CA ASP A 50 3.40 -3.57 -0.11
C ASP A 50 3.93 -4.28 1.14
N TYR A 51 3.18 -4.25 2.22
CA TYR A 51 3.61 -4.78 3.53
C TYR A 51 2.95 -6.09 3.93
N ILE A 52 2.28 -6.76 3.01
CA ILE A 52 1.82 -8.14 3.22
C ILE A 52 3.04 -9.03 3.38
N ARG A 53 3.02 -9.88 4.41
CA ARG A 53 4.16 -10.76 4.78
C ARG A 53 4.50 -11.85 3.77
N TYR A 54 3.66 -12.07 2.79
CA TYR A 54 3.87 -13.05 1.71
C TYR A 54 4.32 -12.34 0.44
N PRO A 55 5.24 -12.94 -0.34
CA PRO A 55 5.65 -12.35 -1.62
C PRO A 55 4.47 -12.33 -2.59
N ILE A 56 4.29 -11.19 -3.24
CA ILE A 56 3.41 -11.04 -4.38
C ILE A 56 4.31 -11.03 -5.61
N VAL A 57 4.23 -12.09 -6.38
CA VAL A 57 5.15 -12.34 -7.49
C VAL A 57 4.41 -12.19 -8.82
N MET A 58 5.08 -11.58 -9.80
CA MET A 58 4.55 -11.36 -11.13
C MET A 58 5.66 -11.46 -12.17
N GLU A 59 5.36 -11.96 -13.35
CA GLU A 59 6.25 -11.84 -14.50
C GLU A 59 6.27 -10.39 -15.00
N MET A 60 7.46 -9.78 -15.00
CA MET A 60 7.68 -8.42 -15.47
C MET A 60 8.50 -8.43 -16.76
N SER A 61 8.10 -7.58 -17.70
CA SER A 61 8.78 -7.42 -18.98
C SER A 61 9.58 -6.12 -19.01
N HIS A 62 10.87 -6.20 -19.26
CA HIS A 62 11.77 -5.06 -19.35
C HIS A 62 12.39 -4.95 -20.73
N GLN A 63 12.54 -3.72 -21.20
CA GLN A 63 13.31 -3.43 -22.42
C GLN A 63 14.78 -3.26 -22.00
N VAL A 64 15.61 -4.21 -22.43
CA VAL A 64 17.07 -4.19 -22.18
C VAL A 64 17.82 -3.96 -23.48
N PRO A 65 18.98 -3.28 -23.46
CA PRO A 65 19.80 -3.14 -24.65
C PRO A 65 20.17 -4.52 -25.23
N ASN A 66 20.04 -4.68 -26.54
CA ASN A 66 20.41 -5.90 -27.21
C ASN A 66 21.94 -6.04 -27.22
N PRO A 67 22.53 -7.09 -26.61
CA PRO A 67 23.97 -7.25 -26.55
C PRO A 67 24.64 -7.46 -27.90
N ASP A 68 23.89 -7.94 -28.91
CA ASP A 68 24.40 -8.26 -30.24
C ASP A 68 24.20 -7.12 -31.26
N LYS A 69 23.44 -6.08 -30.89
CA LYS A 69 23.09 -5.00 -31.82
C LYS A 69 22.99 -3.64 -31.11
N GLU A 70 23.96 -2.78 -31.34
CA GLU A 70 24.00 -1.42 -30.79
C GLU A 70 22.78 -0.59 -31.23
N GLY A 71 22.06 -0.01 -30.25
CA GLY A 71 20.87 0.82 -30.47
C GLY A 71 19.55 0.06 -30.59
N GLU A 72 19.55 -1.26 -30.58
CA GLU A 72 18.32 -2.07 -30.51
C GLU A 72 18.06 -2.52 -29.07
N TYR A 73 16.78 -2.74 -28.73
CA TYR A 73 16.33 -3.28 -27.46
C TYR A 73 15.67 -4.64 -27.66
N THR A 74 15.82 -5.49 -26.68
CA THR A 74 15.11 -6.77 -26.60
C THR A 74 14.26 -6.82 -25.33
N THR A 75 13.19 -7.60 -25.36
CA THR A 75 12.34 -7.78 -24.20
C THR A 75 12.87 -8.96 -23.38
N GLU A 76 13.21 -8.69 -22.12
CA GLU A 76 13.53 -9.69 -21.13
C GLU A 76 12.33 -9.85 -20.18
N VAL A 77 11.95 -11.09 -19.88
CA VAL A 77 10.87 -11.41 -18.95
C VAL A 77 11.49 -12.10 -17.73
N SER A 78 11.23 -11.56 -16.57
CA SER A 78 11.69 -12.11 -15.30
C SER A 78 10.57 -12.14 -14.26
N GLU A 79 10.61 -13.13 -13.39
CA GLU A 79 9.71 -13.20 -12.25
C GLU A 79 10.23 -12.29 -11.13
N GLU A 80 9.40 -11.36 -10.66
CA GLU A 80 9.78 -10.36 -9.67
C GLU A 80 8.81 -10.32 -8.50
N THR A 81 9.36 -10.14 -7.30
CA THR A 81 8.56 -9.87 -6.11
C THR A 81 8.25 -8.38 -6.04
N LEU A 82 6.97 -8.04 -6.16
CA LEU A 82 6.50 -6.67 -6.26
C LEU A 82 6.45 -5.95 -4.90
N ASN A 83 6.17 -6.65 -3.80
CA ASN A 83 5.99 -6.05 -2.49
C ASN A 83 7.24 -6.15 -1.60
N SER A 84 7.35 -5.22 -0.66
CA SER A 84 8.50 -5.11 0.25
C SER A 84 8.44 -6.09 1.43
N MET A 85 7.27 -6.57 1.80
CA MET A 85 6.97 -7.54 2.88
C MET A 85 7.36 -7.10 4.30
N VAL A 86 8.28 -6.17 4.48
CA VAL A 86 8.83 -5.80 5.79
C VAL A 86 8.42 -4.37 6.15
N PRO A 87 7.32 -4.21 6.91
CA PRO A 87 6.91 -2.90 7.38
C PRO A 87 7.86 -2.36 8.46
N LEU A 88 8.33 -1.12 8.27
CA LEU A 88 9.25 -0.47 9.21
C LEU A 88 8.68 -0.41 10.63
N TRP A 89 7.39 -0.15 10.77
CA TRP A 89 6.69 -0.01 12.06
C TRP A 89 6.55 -1.30 12.86
N ARG A 90 6.78 -2.46 12.24
CA ARG A 90 6.80 -3.77 12.91
C ARG A 90 8.18 -4.22 13.33
N LYS A 91 9.24 -3.57 12.84
CA LYS A 91 10.60 -3.83 13.28
C LYS A 91 10.80 -3.39 14.73
N ASN A 92 11.78 -3.98 15.40
CA ASN A 92 12.16 -3.54 16.73
C ASN A 92 12.82 -2.15 16.63
N LYS A 93 12.40 -1.20 17.48
CA LYS A 93 12.95 0.17 17.49
C LYS A 93 14.48 0.23 17.63
N SER A 94 15.06 -0.72 18.39
CA SER A 94 16.50 -0.79 18.60
C SER A 94 17.29 -1.19 17.35
N GLU A 95 16.61 -1.71 16.32
CA GLU A 95 17.23 -2.16 15.07
C GLU A 95 17.10 -1.12 13.96
N ILE A 96 16.34 -0.05 14.18
CA ILE A 96 16.06 0.98 13.19
C ILE A 96 16.92 2.20 13.47
N LYS A 97 17.67 2.64 12.47
CA LYS A 97 18.46 3.88 12.55
C LYS A 97 17.57 5.10 12.27
N PRO A 98 17.93 6.28 12.84
CA PRO A 98 17.19 7.52 12.58
C PRO A 98 17.05 7.83 11.08
N GLU A 99 18.08 7.55 10.29
CA GLU A 99 18.09 7.78 8.85
C GLU A 99 17.04 6.93 8.12
N GLU A 100 16.79 5.68 8.57
CA GLU A 100 15.77 4.81 7.98
C GLU A 100 14.35 5.36 8.20
N TYR A 101 14.09 5.96 9.36
CA TYR A 101 12.81 6.65 9.61
C TYR A 101 12.64 7.87 8.70
N ASN A 102 13.69 8.67 8.53
CA ASN A 102 13.67 9.87 7.70
C ASN A 102 13.48 9.53 6.22
N GLU A 103 14.19 8.52 5.73
CA GLU A 103 14.03 8.05 4.35
C GLU A 103 12.64 7.50 4.09
N PHE A 104 12.11 6.68 5.00
CA PHE A 104 10.75 6.18 4.91
C PHE A 104 9.74 7.33 4.86
N TYR A 105 9.87 8.32 5.73
CA TYR A 105 9.01 9.50 5.75
C TYR A 105 9.03 10.24 4.42
N LYS A 106 10.22 10.58 3.92
CA LYS A 106 10.38 11.32 2.66
C LYS A 106 9.78 10.57 1.47
N GLN A 107 10.03 9.28 1.38
CA GLN A 107 9.50 8.45 0.29
C GLN A 107 7.98 8.25 0.40
N LYS A 108 7.49 7.94 1.60
CA LYS A 108 6.09 7.59 1.82
C LYS A 108 5.14 8.78 1.69
N PHE A 109 5.58 9.95 2.17
CA PHE A 109 4.76 11.15 2.22
C PHE A 109 5.16 12.22 1.21
N MET A 110 6.07 11.90 0.28
CA MET A 110 6.56 12.79 -0.78
C MET A 110 7.08 14.11 -0.21
N ASP A 111 7.80 14.05 0.91
CA ASP A 111 8.40 15.22 1.56
C ASP A 111 9.91 15.27 1.26
N TYR A 112 10.47 16.47 1.15
CA TYR A 112 11.88 16.67 0.86
C TYR A 112 12.72 16.92 2.12
N SER A 113 12.07 17.35 3.20
CA SER A 113 12.69 17.63 4.50
C SER A 113 12.62 16.43 5.43
N ASP A 114 13.55 16.32 6.34
CA ASP A 114 13.47 15.38 7.43
C ASP A 114 12.35 15.80 8.41
N PRO A 115 11.66 14.88 9.06
CA PRO A 115 10.66 15.23 10.06
C PRO A 115 11.33 15.81 11.32
N LEU A 116 10.65 16.74 12.00
CA LEU A 116 11.11 17.27 13.30
C LEU A 116 11.14 16.19 14.38
N HIS A 117 10.20 15.27 14.33
CA HIS A 117 10.10 14.21 15.32
C HIS A 117 9.42 12.97 14.76
N VAL A 118 9.83 11.81 15.28
CA VAL A 118 9.29 10.50 14.93
C VAL A 118 8.77 9.83 16.19
N ILE A 119 7.53 9.36 16.14
CA ILE A 119 6.90 8.58 17.20
C ILE A 119 6.63 7.19 16.65
N HIS A 120 7.39 6.21 17.14
CA HIS A 120 7.17 4.81 16.84
C HIS A 120 6.67 4.11 18.10
N THR A 121 5.48 3.57 18.08
CA THR A 121 4.87 2.92 19.24
C THR A 121 4.19 1.61 18.85
N LYS A 122 4.22 0.69 19.80
CA LYS A 122 3.49 -0.57 19.77
C LYS A 122 2.66 -0.67 21.03
N THR A 123 1.39 -0.95 20.85
CA THR A 123 0.43 -1.10 21.95
C THR A 123 -0.16 -2.49 21.93
N GLU A 124 -0.16 -3.14 23.10
CA GLU A 124 -0.78 -4.45 23.31
C GLU A 124 -1.78 -4.31 24.46
N GLY A 125 -3.02 -4.74 24.27
CA GLY A 125 -4.07 -4.62 25.29
C GLY A 125 -5.47 -4.79 24.75
N GLN A 126 -6.38 -3.89 25.13
CA GLN A 126 -7.75 -3.89 24.59
C GLN A 126 -7.79 -3.62 23.07
N ALA A 127 -6.82 -2.88 22.57
CA ALA A 127 -6.56 -2.72 21.14
C ALA A 127 -5.07 -2.98 20.90
N THR A 128 -4.75 -3.81 19.93
CA THR A 128 -3.38 -4.09 19.50
C THR A 128 -3.09 -3.37 18.20
N PHE A 129 -2.11 -2.47 18.24
CA PHE A 129 -1.69 -1.74 17.06
C PHE A 129 -0.23 -1.31 17.11
N ASP A 130 0.37 -1.20 15.95
CA ASP A 130 1.64 -0.53 15.71
C ASP A 130 1.37 0.84 15.08
N ALA A 131 2.05 1.89 15.54
CA ALA A 131 1.91 3.21 14.94
C ALA A 131 3.27 3.86 14.69
N LEU A 132 3.38 4.51 13.53
CA LEU A 132 4.54 5.28 13.13
C LEU A 132 4.06 6.66 12.68
N LEU A 133 4.31 7.68 13.54
CA LEU A 133 3.84 9.03 13.34
C LEU A 133 5.02 9.98 13.18
N TYR A 134 4.82 11.02 12.40
CA TYR A 134 5.81 12.03 12.06
C TYR A 134 5.27 13.44 12.27
N ILE A 135 6.06 14.28 12.89
CA ILE A 135 5.82 15.73 12.92
C ILE A 135 6.63 16.34 11.78
N PRO A 136 6.00 16.85 10.73
CA PRO A 136 6.69 17.50 9.62
C PRO A 136 7.50 18.72 10.08
N GLU A 137 8.60 19.02 9.40
CA GLU A 137 9.34 20.28 9.60
C GLU A 137 8.50 21.48 9.17
N ASN A 138 7.78 21.32 8.07
CA ASN A 138 6.89 22.34 7.53
C ASN A 138 5.48 21.79 7.43
N PRO A 139 4.44 22.60 7.70
CA PRO A 139 3.08 22.18 7.42
C PRO A 139 2.92 21.92 5.92
N PRO A 140 2.04 20.98 5.52
CA PRO A 140 1.70 20.80 4.11
C PRO A 140 1.32 22.14 3.45
N TYR A 141 1.70 22.34 2.19
CA TYR A 141 1.47 23.60 1.50
C TYR A 141 -0.02 23.99 1.42
N ASP A 142 -0.89 22.98 1.38
CA ASP A 142 -2.35 23.10 1.31
C ASP A 142 -3.04 23.06 2.68
N PHE A 143 -2.27 23.02 3.78
CA PHE A 143 -2.76 22.83 5.16
C PHE A 143 -3.89 23.80 5.54
N TYR A 144 -3.86 25.03 5.04
CA TYR A 144 -4.89 26.04 5.29
C TYR A 144 -5.97 26.10 4.20
N SER A 145 -5.91 25.23 3.20
CA SER A 145 -6.93 25.16 2.15
C SER A 145 -8.15 24.37 2.62
N LYS A 146 -9.28 24.54 1.93
CA LYS A 146 -10.49 23.76 2.20
C LYS A 146 -10.39 22.34 1.66
N GLU A 147 -9.49 22.12 0.72
CA GLU A 147 -9.23 20.84 0.09
C GLU A 147 -8.26 19.97 0.90
N TYR A 148 -7.68 20.50 1.98
CA TYR A 148 -6.77 19.74 2.82
C TYR A 148 -7.48 18.56 3.51
N GLU A 149 -7.08 17.37 3.17
CA GLU A 149 -7.55 16.14 3.78
C GLU A 149 -6.62 15.70 4.91
N LYS A 150 -7.10 15.87 6.15
CA LYS A 150 -6.40 15.36 7.34
C LYS A 150 -6.55 13.83 7.45
N GLY A 151 -5.66 13.21 8.16
CA GLY A 151 -5.78 11.81 8.58
C GLY A 151 -4.51 11.02 8.40
N LEU A 152 -4.45 9.93 9.16
CA LEU A 152 -3.38 8.94 9.09
C LEU A 152 -3.76 7.81 8.14
N GLN A 153 -2.76 7.15 7.59
CA GLN A 153 -2.98 5.90 6.87
C GLN A 153 -3.37 4.80 7.85
N LEU A 154 -4.45 4.09 7.54
CA LEU A 154 -4.92 2.97 8.33
C LEU A 154 -4.62 1.66 7.59
N TYR A 155 -3.86 0.80 8.25
CA TYR A 155 -3.54 -0.54 7.78
C TYR A 155 -4.22 -1.60 8.66
N SER A 156 -4.53 -2.73 8.07
CA SER A 156 -4.89 -3.96 8.76
C SER A 156 -3.97 -5.08 8.27
N ASN A 157 -3.13 -5.59 9.16
CA ASN A 157 -2.16 -6.65 8.84
C ASN A 157 -1.28 -6.34 7.62
N GLY A 158 -0.84 -5.09 7.46
CA GLY A 158 -0.01 -4.65 6.35
C GLY A 158 -0.76 -4.33 5.05
N VAL A 159 -2.08 -4.41 5.04
CA VAL A 159 -2.95 -3.99 3.93
C VAL A 159 -3.47 -2.59 4.19
N LEU A 160 -3.28 -1.68 3.25
CA LEU A 160 -3.84 -0.33 3.35
C LEU A 160 -5.37 -0.39 3.21
N ILE A 161 -6.06 0.06 4.26
CA ILE A 161 -7.53 0.11 4.32
C ILE A 161 -8.02 1.50 3.97
N MET A 162 -7.38 2.54 4.51
CA MET A 162 -7.77 3.93 4.30
C MET A 162 -6.53 4.81 4.25
N ASP A 163 -6.44 5.65 3.23
CA ASP A 163 -5.28 6.53 3.04
C ASP A 163 -5.34 7.76 3.95
N LYS A 164 -6.55 8.22 4.30
CA LYS A 164 -6.81 9.38 5.15
C LYS A 164 -7.91 9.07 6.18
N CYS A 165 -7.54 8.40 7.28
CA CYS A 165 -8.45 8.14 8.39
C CYS A 165 -8.44 9.34 9.35
N ALA A 166 -9.45 10.20 9.24
CA ALA A 166 -9.54 11.45 10.01
C ALA A 166 -9.80 11.23 11.50
N ASP A 167 -10.40 10.08 11.86
CA ASP A 167 -10.86 9.79 13.22
C ASP A 167 -9.74 9.29 14.14
N LEU A 168 -8.56 8.99 13.61
CA LEU A 168 -7.43 8.48 14.40
C LEU A 168 -6.76 9.55 15.25
N LEU A 169 -6.87 10.82 14.86
CA LEU A 169 -6.29 11.95 15.60
C LEU A 169 -7.28 13.12 15.70
N PRO A 170 -7.28 13.83 16.84
CA PRO A 170 -8.03 15.07 16.97
C PRO A 170 -7.58 16.13 15.95
N ASP A 171 -8.47 17.07 15.62
CA ASP A 171 -8.24 18.11 14.61
C ASP A 171 -6.99 18.95 14.83
N TYR A 172 -6.63 19.22 16.08
CA TYR A 172 -5.43 19.99 16.41
C TYR A 172 -4.11 19.28 16.10
N PHE A 173 -4.16 17.98 15.77
CA PHE A 173 -3.03 17.21 15.25
C PHE A 173 -3.13 16.92 13.75
N SER A 174 -3.97 17.63 13.03
CA SER A 174 -4.19 17.41 11.59
C SER A 174 -2.92 17.53 10.73
N PHE A 175 -1.88 18.19 11.21
CA PHE A 175 -0.58 18.30 10.55
C PHE A 175 0.29 17.04 10.68
N VAL A 176 -0.04 16.12 11.60
CA VAL A 176 0.73 14.88 11.80
C VAL A 176 0.52 13.95 10.62
N LYS A 177 1.62 13.45 10.07
CA LYS A 177 1.62 12.41 9.04
C LYS A 177 1.97 11.07 9.68
N GLY A 178 1.55 9.99 9.07
CA GLY A 178 1.90 8.66 9.58
C GLY A 178 0.86 7.61 9.29
N LEU A 179 1.00 6.52 10.01
CA LEU A 179 0.14 5.36 9.84
C LEU A 179 -0.12 4.64 11.18
N VAL A 180 -1.20 3.89 11.18
CA VAL A 180 -1.55 2.93 12.22
C VAL A 180 -1.85 1.59 11.54
N ASP A 181 -1.26 0.51 12.05
CA ASP A 181 -1.51 -0.87 11.57
C ASP A 181 -2.07 -1.69 12.74
N SER A 182 -3.29 -2.16 12.62
CA SER A 182 -3.96 -2.95 13.64
C SER A 182 -4.36 -4.32 13.13
N ALA A 183 -4.01 -5.34 13.89
CA ALA A 183 -4.46 -6.70 13.62
C ALA A 183 -5.92 -6.94 14.04
N ASP A 184 -6.44 -6.13 14.97
CA ASP A 184 -7.79 -6.27 15.53
C ASP A 184 -8.87 -5.64 14.64
N LEU A 185 -8.47 -4.79 13.69
CA LEU A 185 -9.38 -4.25 12.69
C LEU A 185 -9.79 -5.35 11.73
N SER A 186 -11.02 -5.82 11.87
CA SER A 186 -11.57 -6.72 10.88
C SER A 186 -11.71 -6.01 9.53
N LEU A 187 -11.40 -6.70 8.44
CA LEU A 187 -11.61 -6.20 7.07
C LEU A 187 -13.07 -5.79 6.79
N ASN A 188 -14.00 -6.15 7.68
CA ASN A 188 -15.42 -5.77 7.61
C ASN A 188 -15.66 -4.30 8.04
N ILE A 189 -14.84 -3.74 8.93
CA ILE A 189 -14.94 -2.32 9.32
C ILE A 189 -14.64 -1.41 8.11
N SER A 190 -13.75 -1.85 7.22
CA SER A 190 -13.41 -1.11 6.00
C SER A 190 -14.60 -0.96 5.03
N ARG A 191 -15.54 -1.91 5.02
CA ARG A 191 -16.73 -1.84 4.16
C ARG A 191 -17.77 -0.87 4.66
N GLU A 192 -17.94 -0.74 5.97
CA GLU A 192 -18.89 0.20 6.57
C GLU A 192 -18.36 1.64 6.48
N MET A 193 -17.04 1.86 6.65
CA MET A 193 -16.42 3.18 6.52
C MET A 193 -16.26 3.65 5.08
N LEU A 194 -16.27 2.76 4.09
CA LEU A 194 -16.22 3.09 2.65
C LEU A 194 -17.61 3.42 2.05
N GLN A 195 -18.70 3.34 2.83
CA GLN A 195 -20.06 3.59 2.38
C GLN A 195 -20.64 4.94 2.85
N HIS A 196 -19.83 5.80 3.47
CA HIS A 196 -20.24 7.14 3.90
C HIS A 196 -19.48 8.24 3.21
#